data_bb9d6883477003ee1bfabe4bfe2c47cd
#
_entry.id   bb9d6883477003ee1bfabe4bfe2c47cd
#
_cell.length_a   1.000
_cell.length_b   1.000
_cell.length_c   1.000
_cell.angle_alpha   90.00
_cell.angle_beta   90.00
_cell.angle_gamma   90.00
#
_symmetry.space_group_name_H-M   'P 1'
#
loop_
_entity.id
_entity.type
_entity.pdbx_description
1 polymer ?
#
loop_
_entity_poly.entity_id
_entity_poly.type
_entity_poly.pdbx_seq_one_letter_code
_entity_poly.pdbx_strand_id
1 'polypeptide(L)'
;MIRKIRYLLFSIFLAIFFMNSSFSQTANKFDFERIEDNSFLIEEAYNQDPGVIQHISSFQYMKDHSWLYTFTDEWPVPGRKHQLSTTIPVLNNGTSGFGDIALNYRYQAIYMTRFAFSPRFSLLFPTGSWQKGLGSGVMGYQLSIPFSYLLSTKIATHYNLGVTFTPDAKKADGSKFDQTIYNYGLSMILLLNKNFNFMFEVVGNRTFIKTAGTKTIITNSLFINPGIRYAINFKSGLQIVPGIAVPIGVGSSNGSSGIYAYLSFEHPLWKP
;
A
#
# COMPACT_ATOMS: atom_id res chain seq x y z
N MET A 1 18.85 -3.15 -27.07
CA MET A 1 18.93 -3.33 -25.62
C MET A 1 17.54 -3.52 -25.00
N ILE A 2 16.55 -2.68 -25.30
CA ILE A 2 15.17 -2.71 -24.76
C ILE A 2 14.41 -4.04 -25.04
N ARG A 3 14.59 -4.64 -26.23
CA ARG A 3 13.93 -5.91 -26.60
C ARG A 3 14.41 -7.10 -25.74
N LYS A 4 15.69 -7.16 -25.38
CA LYS A 4 16.24 -8.23 -24.52
C LYS A 4 15.76 -8.12 -23.06
N ILE A 5 15.55 -6.90 -22.56
CA ILE A 5 15.01 -6.65 -21.22
C ILE A 5 13.53 -7.11 -21.13
N ARG A 6 12.73 -6.89 -22.17
CA ARG A 6 11.35 -7.37 -22.26
C ARG A 6 11.24 -8.89 -22.16
N TYR A 7 12.11 -9.61 -22.87
CA TYR A 7 12.13 -11.09 -22.80
C TYR A 7 12.62 -11.60 -21.44
N LEU A 8 13.59 -10.92 -20.81
CA LEU A 8 14.09 -11.28 -19.50
C LEU A 8 12.98 -11.10 -18.41
N LEU A 9 12.28 -9.97 -18.43
CA LEU A 9 11.18 -9.71 -17.50
C LEU A 9 10.01 -10.68 -17.72
N PHE A 10 9.68 -11.01 -18.96
CA PHE A 10 8.65 -11.99 -19.29
C PHE A 10 9.07 -13.42 -18.87
N SER A 11 10.34 -13.79 -19.05
CA SER A 11 10.85 -15.10 -18.60
C SER A 11 10.91 -15.23 -17.08
N ILE A 12 11.23 -14.15 -16.37
CA ILE A 12 11.20 -14.11 -14.90
C ILE A 12 9.75 -14.22 -14.40
N PHE A 13 8.81 -13.52 -15.03
CA PHE A 13 7.39 -13.62 -14.71
C PHE A 13 6.85 -15.04 -14.95
N LEU A 14 7.23 -15.67 -16.07
CA LEU A 14 6.84 -17.05 -16.40
C LEU A 14 7.48 -18.07 -15.45
N ALA A 15 8.74 -17.88 -15.06
CA ALA A 15 9.43 -18.76 -14.11
C ALA A 15 8.80 -18.73 -12.71
N ILE A 16 8.34 -17.56 -12.25
CA ILE A 16 7.61 -17.41 -10.99
C ILE A 16 6.25 -18.12 -11.06
N PHE A 17 5.59 -18.11 -12.22
CA PHE A 17 4.29 -18.75 -12.43
C PHE A 17 4.37 -20.29 -12.40
N PHE A 18 5.51 -20.89 -12.78
CA PHE A 18 5.71 -22.35 -12.81
C PHE A 18 6.39 -22.94 -11.57
N MET A 19 6.80 -22.13 -10.59
CA MET A 19 7.26 -22.66 -9.30
C MET A 19 6.10 -23.09 -8.39
N ASN A 20 5.29 -24.03 -8.88
CA ASN A 20 4.33 -24.78 -8.05
C ASN A 20 5.08 -25.85 -7.24
N SER A 21 5.92 -25.48 -6.33
CA SER A 21 6.37 -26.38 -5.27
C SER A 21 5.36 -26.30 -4.13
N SER A 22 4.60 -27.35 -3.97
CA SER A 22 3.69 -27.60 -2.87
C SER A 22 4.47 -27.70 -1.55
N PHE A 23 4.86 -26.56 -0.99
CA PHE A 23 5.18 -26.48 0.42
C PHE A 23 3.86 -26.33 1.18
N SER A 24 3.23 -27.47 1.48
CA SER A 24 2.21 -27.53 2.51
C SER A 24 2.88 -27.27 3.85
N GLN A 25 2.97 -26.01 4.25
CA GLN A 25 3.34 -25.66 5.61
C GLN A 25 2.05 -25.55 6.43
N THR A 26 1.85 -26.51 7.33
CA THR A 26 0.95 -26.36 8.46
C THR A 26 1.46 -25.18 9.28
N ALA A 27 0.86 -24.00 9.09
CA ALA A 27 1.10 -22.85 9.94
C ALA A 27 0.56 -23.21 11.33
N ASN A 28 1.44 -23.48 12.28
CA ASN A 28 1.06 -23.48 13.68
C ASN A 28 0.56 -22.06 14.01
N LYS A 29 -0.75 -21.95 14.26
CA LYS A 29 -1.39 -20.70 14.67
C LYS A 29 -0.71 -20.30 15.99
N PHE A 30 -0.15 -19.08 16.05
CA PHE A 30 0.34 -18.54 17.32
C PHE A 30 -0.86 -18.41 18.27
N ASP A 31 -0.72 -18.82 19.53
CA ASP A 31 -1.74 -18.63 20.59
C ASP A 31 -2.02 -17.16 20.93
N PHE A 32 -1.47 -16.22 20.15
CA PHE A 32 -1.65 -14.79 20.35
C PHE A 32 -2.48 -14.20 19.20
N GLU A 33 -3.76 -13.93 19.48
CA GLU A 33 -4.62 -13.16 18.59
C GLU A 33 -4.05 -11.75 18.42
N ARG A 34 -3.77 -11.35 17.19
CA ARG A 34 -3.31 -10.02 16.83
C ARG A 34 -4.27 -9.38 15.84
N ILE A 35 -4.21 -8.07 15.69
CA ILE A 35 -4.87 -7.40 14.59
C ILE A 35 -4.08 -7.74 13.32
N GLU A 36 -4.68 -8.55 12.43
CA GLU A 36 -4.13 -8.88 11.11
C GLU A 36 -4.68 -7.87 10.10
N ASP A 37 -3.98 -6.75 9.95
CA ASP A 37 -4.42 -5.64 9.13
C ASP A 37 -3.19 -4.82 8.70
N ASN A 38 -3.30 -4.13 7.57
CA ASN A 38 -2.27 -3.20 7.11
C ASN A 38 -1.88 -2.22 8.22
N SER A 39 -0.64 -1.77 8.21
CA SER A 39 -0.27 -0.56 8.92
C SER A 39 -1.01 0.63 8.32
N PHE A 40 -0.79 1.85 8.78
CA PHE A 40 -1.50 3.01 8.22
C PHE A 40 -1.07 3.30 6.77
N LEU A 41 0.25 3.38 6.54
CA LEU A 41 0.85 3.73 5.23
C LEU A 41 1.69 2.59 4.65
N ILE A 42 1.95 1.55 5.42
CA ILE A 42 2.78 0.40 5.04
C ILE A 42 1.90 -0.84 4.94
N GLU A 43 1.95 -1.52 3.81
CA GLU A 43 1.20 -2.75 3.59
C GLU A 43 1.77 -3.91 4.42
N GLU A 44 0.89 -4.68 5.00
CA GLU A 44 1.19 -6.00 5.52
C GLU A 44 1.38 -6.99 4.36
N ALA A 45 2.28 -7.97 4.50
CA ALA A 45 2.52 -8.99 3.47
C ALA A 45 1.67 -10.25 3.63
N TYR A 46 0.76 -10.31 4.58
CA TYR A 46 -0.23 -11.39 4.69
C TYR A 46 -1.47 -11.03 3.87
N ASN A 47 -1.89 -11.93 2.97
CA ASN A 47 -3.15 -11.79 2.27
C ASN A 47 -4.31 -12.14 3.19
N GLN A 48 -5.49 -11.61 2.89
CA GLN A 48 -6.72 -11.93 3.59
C GLN A 48 -7.04 -13.44 3.54
N ASP A 49 -7.70 -13.95 4.56
CA ASP A 49 -8.17 -15.32 4.60
C ASP A 49 -9.25 -15.58 3.54
N PRO A 50 -9.29 -16.80 2.97
CA PRO A 50 -10.32 -17.14 1.99
C PRO A 50 -11.72 -16.85 2.50
N GLY A 51 -12.50 -16.09 1.71
CA GLY A 51 -13.85 -15.71 2.07
C GLY A 51 -13.97 -14.53 3.03
N VAL A 52 -12.88 -13.83 3.32
CA VAL A 52 -12.89 -12.59 4.09
C VAL A 52 -12.67 -11.42 3.14
N ILE A 53 -13.51 -10.40 3.23
CA ILE A 53 -13.34 -9.11 2.52
C ILE A 53 -12.93 -8.05 3.52
N GLN A 54 -12.01 -7.20 3.10
CA GLN A 54 -11.58 -6.05 3.88
C GLN A 54 -11.85 -4.75 3.13
N HIS A 55 -12.50 -3.80 3.82
CA HIS A 55 -12.73 -2.43 3.36
C HIS A 55 -11.88 -1.49 4.19
N ILE A 56 -11.02 -0.72 3.55
CA ILE A 56 -10.11 0.21 4.23
C ILE A 56 -10.43 1.63 3.78
N SER A 57 -10.73 2.50 4.74
CA SER A 57 -10.83 3.94 4.55
C SER A 57 -9.69 4.64 5.26
N SER A 58 -9.00 5.53 4.57
CA SER A 58 -8.02 6.41 5.20
C SER A 58 -8.23 7.87 4.82
N PHE A 59 -7.92 8.77 5.72
CA PHE A 59 -8.00 10.20 5.49
C PHE A 59 -6.78 10.89 6.08
N GLN A 60 -6.04 11.57 5.23
CA GLN A 60 -4.88 12.37 5.62
C GLN A 60 -5.18 13.84 5.36
N TYR A 61 -5.00 14.69 6.38
CA TYR A 61 -5.11 16.15 6.26
C TYR A 61 -3.79 16.79 6.69
N MET A 62 -3.20 17.59 5.82
CA MET A 62 -1.91 18.19 6.02
C MET A 62 -2.04 19.68 6.42
N LYS A 63 -1.00 20.23 7.06
CA LYS A 63 -0.95 21.63 7.52
C LYS A 63 -1.10 22.65 6.41
N ASP A 64 -0.74 22.32 5.17
CA ASP A 64 -0.93 23.14 3.97
C ASP A 64 -2.35 23.11 3.40
N HIS A 65 -3.31 22.50 4.15
CA HIS A 65 -4.70 22.28 3.77
C HIS A 65 -4.92 21.29 2.62
N SER A 66 -3.88 20.62 2.15
CA SER A 66 -4.05 19.49 1.25
C SER A 66 -4.61 18.28 2.01
N TRP A 67 -5.40 17.43 1.33
CA TRP A 67 -5.89 16.21 1.92
C TRP A 67 -6.02 15.10 0.89
N LEU A 68 -5.94 13.88 1.38
CA LEU A 68 -6.13 12.65 0.62
C LEU A 68 -7.04 11.71 1.40
N TYR A 69 -8.14 11.29 0.79
CA TYR A 69 -8.97 10.18 1.21
C TYR A 69 -8.70 9.01 0.27
N THR A 70 -8.55 7.79 0.82
CA THR A 70 -8.50 6.57 0.02
C THR A 70 -9.51 5.57 0.54
N PHE A 71 -10.20 4.92 -0.39
CA PHE A 71 -11.01 3.75 -0.13
C PHE A 71 -10.41 2.57 -0.87
N THR A 72 -10.15 1.47 -0.15
CA THR A 72 -9.57 0.25 -0.72
C THR A 72 -10.45 -0.94 -0.34
N ASP A 73 -10.79 -1.75 -1.34
CA ASP A 73 -11.39 -3.06 -1.14
C ASP A 73 -10.39 -4.16 -1.46
N GLU A 74 -10.27 -5.15 -0.58
CA GLU A 74 -9.37 -6.29 -0.73
C GLU A 74 -10.13 -7.62 -0.75
N TRP A 75 -9.87 -8.45 -1.78
CA TRP A 75 -10.49 -9.75 -1.97
C TRP A 75 -9.46 -10.86 -2.17
N PRO A 76 -9.47 -11.93 -1.36
CA PRO A 76 -8.63 -13.11 -1.58
C PRO A 76 -9.25 -13.99 -2.68
N VAL A 77 -8.89 -13.79 -3.94
CA VAL A 77 -9.47 -14.50 -5.10
C VAL A 77 -8.37 -15.05 -6.00
N PRO A 78 -8.35 -16.36 -6.30
CA PRO A 78 -9.25 -17.44 -5.91
C PRO A 78 -8.93 -18.11 -4.56
N GLY A 79 -8.27 -17.46 -3.65
CA GLY A 79 -7.93 -17.94 -2.33
C GLY A 79 -6.71 -17.22 -1.77
N ARG A 80 -6.23 -17.60 -0.59
CA ARG A 80 -5.18 -16.88 0.17
C ARG A 80 -3.93 -16.52 -0.65
N LYS A 81 -3.51 -17.34 -1.62
CA LYS A 81 -2.32 -17.04 -2.44
C LYS A 81 -2.48 -15.82 -3.34
N HIS A 82 -3.70 -15.44 -3.63
CA HIS A 82 -4.02 -14.39 -4.59
C HIS A 82 -4.95 -13.38 -3.95
N GLN A 83 -4.63 -12.11 -4.05
CA GLN A 83 -5.47 -11.03 -3.58
C GLN A 83 -5.59 -9.98 -4.66
N LEU A 84 -6.83 -9.65 -5.00
CA LEU A 84 -7.16 -8.49 -5.79
C LEU A 84 -7.58 -7.36 -4.85
N SER A 85 -7.22 -6.13 -5.19
CA SER A 85 -7.78 -4.97 -4.49
C SER A 85 -7.94 -3.79 -5.43
N THR A 86 -8.87 -2.91 -5.11
CA THR A 86 -9.10 -1.66 -5.82
C THR A 86 -8.94 -0.51 -4.84
N THR A 87 -8.12 0.48 -5.21
CA THR A 87 -7.94 1.70 -4.42
C THR A 87 -8.48 2.90 -5.17
N ILE A 88 -9.41 3.63 -4.55
CA ILE A 88 -10.09 4.81 -5.09
C ILE A 88 -9.64 6.02 -4.26
N PRO A 89 -8.76 6.88 -4.80
CA PRO A 89 -8.35 8.12 -4.13
C PRO A 89 -9.29 9.27 -4.45
N VAL A 90 -9.57 10.10 -3.45
CA VAL A 90 -10.17 11.43 -3.59
C VAL A 90 -9.25 12.41 -2.89
N LEU A 91 -8.84 13.46 -3.56
CA LEU A 91 -7.81 14.36 -3.02
C LEU A 91 -8.12 15.83 -3.28
N ASN A 92 -7.43 16.67 -2.52
CA ASN A 92 -7.38 18.12 -2.71
C ASN A 92 -5.93 18.60 -2.63
N ASN A 93 -5.48 19.25 -3.68
CA ASN A 93 -4.21 19.97 -3.75
C ASN A 93 -4.40 21.40 -4.28
N GLY A 94 -5.51 22.05 -3.85
CA GLY A 94 -6.01 23.32 -4.38
C GLY A 94 -7.29 23.14 -5.20
N THR A 95 -7.56 21.94 -5.70
CA THR A 95 -8.82 21.53 -6.35
C THR A 95 -9.17 20.13 -5.86
N SER A 96 -10.45 19.87 -5.57
CA SER A 96 -10.91 18.57 -5.09
C SER A 96 -11.44 17.68 -6.21
N GLY A 97 -11.26 16.38 -6.09
CA GLY A 97 -11.85 15.38 -6.99
C GLY A 97 -11.22 14.01 -6.87
N PHE A 98 -11.70 13.09 -7.71
CA PHE A 98 -11.15 11.74 -7.81
C PHE A 98 -9.74 11.78 -8.44
N GLY A 99 -8.86 10.95 -7.90
CA GLY A 99 -7.55 10.67 -8.48
C GLY A 99 -7.59 9.47 -9.44
N ASP A 100 -6.42 8.96 -9.78
CA ASP A 100 -6.27 7.76 -10.62
C ASP A 100 -6.55 6.51 -9.78
N ILE A 101 -7.52 5.69 -10.22
CA ILE A 101 -7.91 4.44 -9.55
C ILE A 101 -6.83 3.40 -9.78
N ALA A 102 -6.45 2.68 -8.72
CA ALA A 102 -5.53 1.56 -8.80
C ALA A 102 -6.27 0.22 -8.74
N LEU A 103 -5.93 -0.70 -9.65
CA LEU A 103 -6.26 -2.12 -9.56
C LEU A 103 -4.99 -2.87 -9.20
N ASN A 104 -5.01 -3.59 -8.09
CA ASN A 104 -3.86 -4.24 -7.52
C ASN A 104 -4.04 -5.76 -7.54
N TYR A 105 -2.95 -6.47 -7.85
CA TYR A 105 -2.84 -7.90 -7.71
C TYR A 105 -1.63 -8.23 -6.84
N ARG A 106 -1.86 -8.94 -5.73
CA ARG A 106 -0.83 -9.36 -4.76
C ARG A 106 -0.75 -10.89 -4.72
N TYR A 107 0.45 -11.42 -4.82
CA TYR A 107 0.72 -12.85 -4.77
C TYR A 107 1.44 -13.22 -3.48
N GLN A 108 0.83 -14.06 -2.64
CA GLN A 108 1.43 -14.58 -1.41
C GLN A 108 2.52 -15.61 -1.76
N ALA A 109 3.75 -15.12 -1.98
CA ALA A 109 4.87 -15.96 -2.37
C ALA A 109 5.41 -16.78 -1.18
N ILE A 110 5.46 -16.16 0.01
CA ILE A 110 5.85 -16.83 1.26
C ILE A 110 4.82 -16.51 2.33
N TYR A 111 4.30 -17.55 2.97
CA TYR A 111 3.39 -17.48 4.10
C TYR A 111 3.88 -18.39 5.21
N MET A 112 4.50 -17.81 6.22
CA MET A 112 4.97 -18.48 7.44
C MET A 112 4.44 -17.75 8.65
N THR A 113 4.40 -18.40 9.79
CA THR A 113 3.90 -17.80 11.04
C THR A 113 4.61 -16.50 11.43
N ARG A 114 5.92 -16.40 11.18
CA ARG A 114 6.73 -15.23 11.53
C ARG A 114 7.14 -14.37 10.35
N PHE A 115 6.99 -14.87 9.13
CA PHE A 115 7.47 -14.20 7.92
C PHE A 115 6.49 -14.35 6.79
N ALA A 116 6.19 -13.27 6.12
CA ALA A 116 5.41 -13.25 4.89
C ALA A 116 6.08 -12.36 3.85
N PHE A 117 5.91 -12.73 2.58
CA PHE A 117 6.38 -11.97 1.43
C PHE A 117 5.35 -12.05 0.31
N SER A 118 4.92 -10.89 -0.19
CA SER A 118 3.80 -10.82 -1.16
C SER A 118 4.00 -9.71 -2.18
N PRO A 119 4.77 -9.97 -3.27
CA PRO A 119 4.90 -8.97 -4.34
C PRO A 119 3.53 -8.59 -4.90
N ARG A 120 3.35 -7.27 -5.16
CA ARG A 120 2.13 -6.67 -5.70
C ARG A 120 2.45 -5.91 -6.97
N PHE A 121 1.64 -6.14 -8.00
CA PHE A 121 1.60 -5.35 -9.22
C PHE A 121 0.31 -4.55 -9.27
N SER A 122 0.39 -3.29 -9.74
CA SER A 122 -0.77 -2.41 -9.85
C SER A 122 -0.83 -1.74 -11.21
N LEU A 123 -2.05 -1.59 -11.72
CA LEU A 123 -2.40 -0.75 -12.85
C LEU A 123 -3.08 0.51 -12.30
N LEU A 124 -2.56 1.68 -12.69
CA LEU A 124 -3.13 2.98 -12.35
C LEU A 124 -3.91 3.49 -13.55
N PHE A 125 -5.24 3.56 -13.42
CA PHE A 125 -6.12 4.01 -14.50
C PHE A 125 -6.24 5.53 -14.47
N PRO A 126 -6.18 6.22 -15.61
CA PRO A 126 -6.23 7.67 -15.70
C PRO A 126 -7.64 8.23 -15.51
N THR A 127 -8.25 7.95 -14.35
CA THR A 127 -9.60 8.37 -13.99
C THR A 127 -9.67 9.75 -13.39
N GLY A 128 -8.55 10.24 -12.84
CA GLY A 128 -8.43 11.58 -12.31
C GLY A 128 -8.29 12.64 -13.41
N SER A 129 -8.79 13.84 -13.14
CA SER A 129 -8.66 14.97 -14.09
C SER A 129 -7.22 15.49 -14.10
N TRP A 130 -6.46 15.18 -15.16
CA TRP A 130 -5.12 15.70 -15.33
C TRP A 130 -5.10 17.24 -15.50
N GLN A 131 -6.14 17.82 -16.11
CA GLN A 131 -6.28 19.28 -16.26
C GLN A 131 -6.34 19.99 -14.91
N LYS A 132 -6.89 19.32 -13.89
CA LYS A 132 -6.96 19.80 -12.52
C LYS A 132 -5.81 19.33 -11.62
N GLY A 133 -4.84 18.59 -12.17
CA GLY A 133 -3.73 18.01 -11.42
C GLY A 133 -4.14 16.88 -10.45
N LEU A 134 -5.28 16.22 -10.71
CA LEU A 134 -5.81 15.12 -9.88
C LEU A 134 -5.46 13.73 -10.40
N GLY A 135 -4.95 13.65 -11.62
CA GLY A 135 -4.53 12.40 -12.25
C GLY A 135 -3.44 12.61 -13.27
N SER A 136 -2.92 11.52 -13.79
CA SER A 136 -1.82 11.49 -14.77
C SER A 136 -2.26 11.68 -16.22
N GLY A 137 -3.55 11.40 -16.52
CA GLY A 137 -4.11 11.37 -17.87
C GLY A 137 -3.57 10.25 -18.76
N VAL A 138 -2.85 9.29 -18.22
CA VAL A 138 -2.28 8.10 -18.87
C VAL A 138 -2.24 6.91 -17.89
N MET A 139 -2.09 5.70 -18.42
CA MET A 139 -1.89 4.51 -17.59
C MET A 139 -0.55 4.57 -16.87
N GLY A 140 -0.57 4.28 -15.58
CA GLY A 140 0.62 4.07 -14.76
C GLY A 140 0.75 2.62 -14.30
N TYR A 141 1.94 2.26 -13.84
CA TYR A 141 2.30 0.91 -13.40
C TYR A 141 3.04 1.00 -12.07
N GLN A 142 2.71 0.12 -11.14
CA GLN A 142 3.44 0.03 -9.88
C GLN A 142 3.83 -1.41 -9.59
N LEU A 143 5.05 -1.59 -9.11
CA LEU A 143 5.52 -2.82 -8.48
C LEU A 143 5.85 -2.49 -7.03
N SER A 144 5.32 -3.27 -6.10
CA SER A 144 5.61 -3.19 -4.67
C SER A 144 6.02 -4.57 -4.14
N ILE A 145 6.93 -4.58 -3.18
CA ILE A 145 7.44 -5.80 -2.55
C ILE A 145 7.30 -5.69 -1.03
N PRO A 146 6.06 -5.81 -0.50
CA PRO A 146 5.86 -5.87 0.94
C PRO A 146 6.42 -7.16 1.53
N PHE A 147 7.03 -7.04 2.70
CA PHE A 147 7.30 -8.18 3.55
C PHE A 147 7.03 -7.85 5.02
N SER A 148 6.62 -8.88 5.78
CA SER A 148 6.25 -8.78 7.19
C SER A 148 7.09 -9.73 8.01
N TYR A 149 7.53 -9.29 9.18
CA TYR A 149 8.29 -10.11 10.09
C TYR A 149 7.88 -9.89 11.55
N LEU A 150 7.60 -10.99 12.27
CA LEU A 150 7.36 -10.97 13.71
C LEU A 150 8.67 -11.10 14.46
N LEU A 151 9.19 -9.97 14.95
CA LEU A 151 10.40 -9.93 15.78
C LEU A 151 10.19 -10.70 17.09
N SER A 152 9.01 -10.57 17.69
CA SER A 152 8.61 -11.27 18.91
C SER A 152 7.09 -11.41 18.96
N THR A 153 6.55 -12.04 20.00
CA THR A 153 5.10 -12.09 20.26
C THR A 153 4.46 -10.71 20.49
N LYS A 154 5.28 -9.66 20.72
CA LYS A 154 4.82 -8.30 21.02
C LYS A 154 5.24 -7.27 19.96
N ILE A 155 6.05 -7.64 18.98
CA ILE A 155 6.57 -6.71 17.97
C ILE A 155 6.42 -7.32 16.59
N ALA A 156 5.58 -6.70 15.76
CA ALA A 156 5.48 -6.97 14.33
C ALA A 156 6.14 -5.83 13.55
N THR A 157 6.73 -6.17 12.40
CA THR A 157 7.33 -5.19 11.49
C THR A 157 6.88 -5.47 10.06
N HIS A 158 6.62 -4.40 9.31
CA HIS A 158 6.31 -4.46 7.89
C HIS A 158 7.26 -3.56 7.12
N TYR A 159 7.65 -3.99 5.94
CA TYR A 159 8.58 -3.27 5.07
C TYR A 159 7.99 -3.24 3.68
N ASN A 160 8.02 -2.07 3.05
CA ASN A 160 7.63 -1.93 1.65
C ASN A 160 8.75 -1.26 0.86
N LEU A 161 9.03 -1.82 -0.31
CA LEU A 161 9.83 -1.20 -1.35
C LEU A 161 9.03 -1.25 -2.63
N GLY A 162 9.03 -0.18 -3.39
CA GLY A 162 8.26 -0.14 -4.62
C GLY A 162 8.76 0.88 -5.62
N VAL A 163 8.27 0.73 -6.85
CA VAL A 163 8.48 1.68 -7.94
C VAL A 163 7.16 1.90 -8.67
N THR A 164 6.81 3.17 -8.86
CA THR A 164 5.69 3.58 -9.71
C THR A 164 6.26 4.27 -10.94
N PHE A 165 5.79 3.88 -12.11
CA PHE A 165 6.19 4.48 -13.39
C PHE A 165 4.94 4.95 -14.14
N THR A 166 4.95 6.24 -14.54
CA THR A 166 3.88 6.85 -15.31
C THR A 166 4.52 7.54 -16.53
N PRO A 167 4.53 6.86 -17.68
CA PRO A 167 5.09 7.41 -18.90
C PRO A 167 4.16 8.46 -19.49
N ASP A 168 4.70 9.50 -20.14
CA ASP A 168 3.92 10.53 -20.83
C ASP A 168 2.80 11.18 -20.00
N ALA A 169 2.96 11.26 -18.67
CA ALA A 169 2.00 11.93 -17.79
C ALA A 169 1.78 13.39 -18.24
N LYS A 170 0.54 13.88 -18.12
CA LYS A 170 0.13 15.19 -18.61
C LYS A 170 0.09 16.23 -17.51
N LYS A 171 0.63 17.42 -17.77
CA LYS A 171 0.40 18.64 -16.97
C LYS A 171 -0.87 19.34 -17.44
N ALA A 172 -1.36 20.27 -16.63
CA ALA A 172 -2.55 21.06 -16.96
C ALA A 172 -2.46 21.83 -18.30
N ASP A 173 -1.25 22.20 -18.72
CA ASP A 173 -0.97 22.85 -20.02
C ASP A 173 -0.90 21.85 -21.20
N GLY A 174 -1.09 20.55 -20.96
CA GLY A 174 -1.01 19.49 -21.95
C GLY A 174 0.41 19.01 -22.24
N SER A 175 1.44 19.61 -21.66
CA SER A 175 2.82 19.13 -21.82
C SER A 175 3.00 17.77 -21.11
N LYS A 176 3.92 16.95 -21.64
CA LYS A 176 4.14 15.59 -21.17
C LYS A 176 5.45 15.46 -20.40
N PHE A 177 5.47 14.52 -19.46
CA PHE A 177 6.66 14.14 -18.70
C PHE A 177 6.60 12.68 -18.29
N ASP A 178 7.76 12.04 -18.14
CA ASP A 178 7.85 10.74 -17.49
C ASP A 178 8.02 10.94 -15.99
N GLN A 179 7.26 10.18 -15.19
CA GLN A 179 7.41 10.15 -13.74
C GLN A 179 7.82 8.75 -13.28
N THR A 180 8.85 8.71 -12.45
CA THR A 180 9.24 7.50 -11.70
C THR A 180 9.31 7.83 -10.22
N ILE A 181 8.59 7.07 -9.40
CA ILE A 181 8.59 7.23 -7.93
C ILE A 181 9.11 5.93 -7.32
N TYR A 182 10.19 6.02 -6.55
CA TYR A 182 10.63 4.96 -5.65
C TYR A 182 10.02 5.21 -4.28
N ASN A 183 9.24 4.26 -3.78
CA ASN A 183 8.61 4.29 -2.47
C ASN A 183 9.30 3.27 -1.54
N TYR A 184 9.50 3.67 -0.32
CA TYR A 184 10.06 2.81 0.70
C TYR A 184 9.45 3.13 2.07
N GLY A 185 9.34 2.12 2.90
CA GLY A 185 8.82 2.32 4.24
C GLY A 185 9.03 1.14 5.16
N LEU A 186 8.95 1.46 6.44
CA LEU A 186 9.05 0.55 7.56
C LEU A 186 7.94 0.88 8.56
N SER A 187 7.25 -0.13 9.04
CA SER A 187 6.35 -0.04 10.19
C SER A 187 6.85 -0.94 11.32
N MET A 188 6.82 -0.43 12.54
CA MET A 188 6.98 -1.20 13.77
C MET A 188 5.70 -1.09 14.59
N ILE A 189 5.11 -2.22 14.91
CA ILE A 189 3.86 -2.35 15.65
C ILE A 189 4.15 -2.99 16.99
N LEU A 190 3.85 -2.28 18.08
CA LEU A 190 3.86 -2.81 19.43
C LEU A 190 2.46 -3.36 19.74
N LEU A 191 2.36 -4.67 19.88
CA LEU A 191 1.16 -5.42 20.21
C LEU A 191 0.96 -5.35 21.73
N LEU A 192 0.32 -4.28 22.23
CA LEU A 192 0.14 -4.05 23.66
C LEU A 192 -0.84 -5.05 24.28
N ASN A 193 -1.89 -5.37 23.51
CA ASN A 193 -2.81 -6.48 23.79
C ASN A 193 -3.47 -6.91 22.46
N LYS A 194 -4.36 -7.90 22.49
CA LYS A 194 -5.02 -8.44 21.28
C LYS A 194 -5.83 -7.41 20.48
N ASN A 195 -6.24 -6.32 21.12
CA ASN A 195 -7.12 -5.32 20.51
C ASN A 195 -6.46 -3.96 20.34
N PHE A 196 -5.30 -3.69 20.96
CA PHE A 196 -4.70 -2.36 20.96
C PHE A 196 -3.23 -2.41 20.57
N ASN A 197 -2.89 -1.63 19.55
CA ASN A 197 -1.53 -1.50 19.03
C ASN A 197 -1.08 -0.05 19.06
N PHE A 198 0.19 0.15 19.44
CA PHE A 198 0.94 1.36 19.12
C PHE A 198 1.76 1.11 17.87
N MET A 199 1.80 2.08 16.96
CA MET A 199 2.44 1.98 15.67
C MET A 199 3.42 3.12 15.45
N PHE A 200 4.53 2.80 14.83
CA PHE A 200 5.52 3.78 14.40
C PHE A 200 5.95 3.45 12.97
N GLU A 201 5.70 4.35 12.04
CA GLU A 201 6.07 4.18 10.65
C GLU A 201 7.09 5.22 10.20
N VAL A 202 7.93 4.81 9.27
CA VAL A 202 8.79 5.70 8.49
C VAL A 202 8.48 5.45 7.04
N VAL A 203 8.05 6.48 6.31
CA VAL A 203 7.69 6.39 4.90
C VAL A 203 8.38 7.46 4.08
N GLY A 204 8.89 7.10 2.93
CA GLY A 204 9.58 8.02 2.06
C GLY A 204 9.37 7.72 0.58
N ASN A 205 9.50 8.77 -0.22
CA ASN A 205 9.47 8.69 -1.67
C ASN A 205 10.63 9.47 -2.28
N ARG A 206 11.14 8.95 -3.38
CA ARG A 206 12.04 9.67 -4.27
C ARG A 206 11.45 9.71 -5.67
N THR A 207 11.08 10.91 -6.11
CA THR A 207 10.39 11.14 -7.39
C THR A 207 11.34 11.74 -8.40
N PHE A 208 11.34 11.17 -9.59
CA PHE A 208 12.05 11.65 -10.77
C PHE A 208 11.01 12.10 -11.79
N ILE A 209 11.12 13.36 -12.25
CA ILE A 209 10.26 13.94 -13.29
C ILE A 209 11.18 14.32 -14.43
N LYS A 210 10.98 13.68 -15.61
CA LYS A 210 11.75 13.91 -16.82
C LYS A 210 10.85 14.50 -17.89
N THR A 211 11.10 15.76 -18.26
CA THR A 211 10.45 16.45 -19.37
C THR A 211 11.39 16.47 -20.58
N ALA A 212 10.86 16.35 -21.79
CA ALA A 212 11.66 16.38 -23.03
C ALA A 212 12.53 17.66 -23.08
N GLY A 213 13.81 17.48 -23.40
CA GLY A 213 14.77 18.58 -23.55
C GLY A 213 15.23 19.27 -22.28
N THR A 214 14.79 18.82 -21.09
CA THR A 214 15.12 19.44 -19.80
C THR A 214 15.87 18.51 -18.85
N LYS A 215 16.53 19.11 -17.86
CA LYS A 215 17.16 18.36 -16.76
C LYS A 215 16.07 17.65 -15.92
N THR A 216 16.34 16.41 -15.51
CA THR A 216 15.46 15.67 -14.60
C THR A 216 15.32 16.39 -13.25
N ILE A 217 14.09 16.64 -12.82
CA ILE A 217 13.78 17.17 -11.50
C ILE A 217 13.69 15.99 -10.53
N ILE A 218 14.37 16.10 -9.39
CA ILE A 218 14.35 15.09 -8.34
C ILE A 218 13.78 15.71 -7.06
N THR A 219 12.75 15.10 -6.52
CA THR A 219 12.17 15.47 -5.22
C THR A 219 12.20 14.29 -4.27
N ASN A 220 12.32 14.55 -2.97
CA ASN A 220 12.29 13.53 -1.94
C ASN A 220 11.26 13.92 -0.89
N SER A 221 10.59 12.95 -0.31
CA SER A 221 9.77 13.11 0.89
C SER A 221 10.13 12.05 1.92
N LEU A 222 10.06 12.41 3.19
CA LEU A 222 10.28 11.50 4.31
C LEU A 222 9.42 11.93 5.49
N PHE A 223 8.64 11.00 6.01
CA PHE A 223 7.76 11.20 7.15
C PHE A 223 7.96 10.12 8.20
N ILE A 224 7.85 10.50 9.47
CA ILE A 224 7.59 9.59 10.58
C ILE A 224 6.11 9.70 10.93
N ASN A 225 5.47 8.60 11.26
CA ASN A 225 4.03 8.52 11.46
C ASN A 225 3.69 7.68 12.72
N PRO A 226 3.86 8.25 13.94
CA PRO A 226 3.41 7.60 15.16
C PRO A 226 1.88 7.58 15.22
N GLY A 227 1.31 6.47 15.70
CA GLY A 227 -0.13 6.33 15.80
C GLY A 227 -0.57 5.17 16.68
N ILE A 228 -1.87 5.04 16.84
CA ILE A 228 -2.53 3.99 17.60
C ILE A 228 -3.71 3.44 16.81
N ARG A 229 -4.02 2.16 17.00
CA ARG A 229 -5.25 1.53 16.49
C ARG A 229 -5.85 0.58 17.52
N TYR A 230 -7.15 0.38 17.40
CA TYR A 230 -7.92 -0.50 18.28
C TYR A 230 -8.86 -1.39 17.44
N ALA A 231 -8.89 -2.71 17.75
CA ALA A 231 -9.80 -3.63 17.09
C ALA A 231 -11.04 -3.89 17.95
N ILE A 232 -12.21 -3.75 17.32
CA ILE A 232 -13.51 -4.11 17.87
C ILE A 232 -13.96 -5.40 17.18
N ASN A 233 -13.97 -6.50 17.93
CA ASN A 233 -14.30 -7.82 17.39
C ASN A 233 -15.75 -8.19 17.76
N PHE A 234 -16.53 -8.60 16.76
CA PHE A 234 -17.91 -9.01 16.92
C PHE A 234 -18.05 -10.54 16.81
N LYS A 235 -19.04 -11.11 17.47
CA LYS A 235 -19.35 -12.55 17.41
C LYS A 235 -19.70 -13.03 15.98
N SER A 236 -20.09 -12.13 15.09
CA SER A 236 -20.39 -12.42 13.68
C SER A 236 -19.14 -12.64 12.83
N GLY A 237 -17.94 -12.46 13.36
CA GLY A 237 -16.69 -12.44 12.62
C GLY A 237 -16.34 -11.07 12.03
N LEU A 238 -17.22 -10.06 12.15
CA LEU A 238 -16.88 -8.68 11.79
C LEU A 238 -15.82 -8.15 12.74
N GLN A 239 -14.76 -7.57 12.19
CA GLN A 239 -13.79 -6.76 12.91
C GLN A 239 -13.83 -5.32 12.37
N ILE A 240 -13.80 -4.34 13.27
CA ILE A 240 -13.68 -2.91 12.93
C ILE A 240 -12.42 -2.38 13.60
N VAL A 241 -11.54 -1.73 12.82
CA VAL A 241 -10.26 -1.22 13.32
C VAL A 241 -10.15 0.28 13.06
N PRO A 242 -10.62 1.16 13.97
CA PRO A 242 -10.28 2.57 13.94
C PRO A 242 -8.83 2.81 14.35
N GLY A 243 -8.20 3.81 13.72
CA GLY A 243 -6.86 4.24 14.04
C GLY A 243 -6.64 5.73 13.76
N ILE A 244 -5.64 6.29 14.43
CA ILE A 244 -5.22 7.67 14.24
C ILE A 244 -3.69 7.77 14.32
N ALA A 245 -3.11 8.60 13.47
CA ALA A 245 -1.67 8.86 13.47
C ALA A 245 -1.37 10.33 13.15
N VAL A 246 -0.13 10.73 13.37
CA VAL A 246 0.35 12.09 13.13
C VAL A 246 1.54 12.03 12.18
N PRO A 247 1.37 12.21 10.86
CA PRO A 247 2.48 12.32 9.94
C PRO A 247 3.28 13.59 10.21
N ILE A 248 4.58 13.43 10.43
CA ILE A 248 5.55 14.49 10.73
C ILE A 248 6.65 14.40 9.69
N GLY A 249 6.78 15.43 8.87
CA GLY A 249 7.84 15.53 7.86
C GLY A 249 9.21 15.73 8.51
N VAL A 250 10.20 14.97 8.01
CA VAL A 250 11.60 15.06 8.43
C VAL A 250 12.51 15.22 7.22
N GLY A 251 13.72 15.69 7.41
CA GLY A 251 14.68 15.89 6.32
C GLY A 251 14.10 16.81 5.22
N SER A 252 13.92 16.28 4.00
CA SER A 252 13.36 17.04 2.86
C SER A 252 11.90 17.49 3.05
N SER A 253 11.17 16.88 3.98
CA SER A 253 9.77 17.22 4.30
C SER A 253 9.63 18.02 5.60
N ASN A 254 10.74 18.51 6.16
CA ASN A 254 10.71 19.25 7.41
C ASN A 254 9.74 20.44 7.35
N GLY A 255 8.94 20.61 8.42
CA GLY A 255 7.89 21.64 8.51
C GLY A 255 6.51 21.17 8.02
N SER A 256 6.42 20.06 7.31
CA SER A 256 5.15 19.42 6.97
C SER A 256 4.66 18.56 8.14
N SER A 257 3.37 18.62 8.43
CA SER A 257 2.72 17.76 9.43
C SER A 257 1.23 17.66 9.14
N GLY A 258 0.56 16.70 9.75
CA GLY A 258 -0.86 16.50 9.52
C GLY A 258 -1.51 15.59 10.54
N ILE A 259 -2.72 15.17 10.21
CA ILE A 259 -3.47 14.14 10.94
C ILE A 259 -3.83 13.04 9.94
N TYR A 260 -3.73 11.80 10.35
CA TYR A 260 -4.12 10.63 9.59
C TYR A 260 -5.17 9.85 10.38
N ALA A 261 -6.33 9.61 9.78
CA ALA A 261 -7.39 8.77 10.31
C ALA A 261 -7.47 7.49 9.47
N TYR A 262 -7.70 6.39 10.13
CA TYR A 262 -7.80 5.05 9.55
C TYR A 262 -9.05 4.34 10.07
N LEU A 263 -9.70 3.61 9.20
CA LEU A 263 -10.84 2.78 9.55
C LEU A 263 -10.87 1.57 8.61
N SER A 264 -10.72 0.37 9.15
CA SER A 264 -10.98 -0.85 8.37
C SER A 264 -12.16 -1.62 8.92
N PHE A 265 -12.81 -2.34 7.99
CA PHE A 265 -13.86 -3.31 8.24
C PHE A 265 -13.46 -4.61 7.58
N GLU A 266 -13.36 -5.66 8.36
CA GLU A 266 -13.08 -6.99 7.88
C GLU A 266 -14.25 -7.90 8.24
N HIS A 267 -14.80 -8.60 7.25
CA HIS A 267 -15.93 -9.48 7.49
C HIS A 267 -15.92 -10.72 6.58
N PRO A 268 -16.35 -11.88 7.10
CA PRO A 268 -16.52 -13.07 6.28
C PRO A 268 -17.72 -12.91 5.33
N LEU A 269 -17.59 -13.39 4.09
CA LEU A 269 -18.68 -13.44 3.11
C LEU A 269 -19.73 -14.51 3.43
N TRP A 270 -19.30 -15.57 4.11
CA TRP A 270 -20.17 -16.66 4.59
C TRP A 270 -19.81 -16.95 6.04
N LYS A 271 -20.81 -17.41 6.78
CA LYS A 271 -20.58 -17.82 8.17
C LYS A 271 -19.60 -18.99 8.17
N PRO A 272 -18.57 -18.96 9.04
CA PRO A 272 -17.64 -20.07 9.23
C PRO A 272 -18.34 -21.35 9.70
#